data_f3810eaa897f522b24ba02368837f440
#
_entry.id   f3810eaa897f522b24ba02368837f440
#
_cell.length_a   1.000
_cell.length_b   1.000
_cell.length_c   1.000
_cell.angle_alpha   90.00
_cell.angle_beta   90.00
_cell.angle_gamma   90.00
#
_symmetry.space_group_name_H-M   'P 1'
#
loop_
_entity.id
_entity.type
_entity.pdbx_description
1 polymer ?
#
loop_
_entity_poly.entity_id
_entity_poly.type
_entity_poly.pdbx_seq_one_letter_code
_entity_poly.pdbx_strand_id
1 'polypeptide(L)'
;VGGTASKRSDELRIRASNLDLAAIEGLRSMAAKLSPDLGEIWLATQPSGKIDALALDIPLQATEKTRFQATWKDLAWKQWKLLPGAEHFSGKLEGSVENGRLTVDMHDAKMPYETVFRAPLEIEQGSAVLNWLRNDKGFQLDGRHIDVKAKAVHARGDFRYLQPEGDEPWLGILAGISTDDGSQAWRYFPENLMGKALVDYL
;
A
#
# COMPACT_ATOMS: atom_id res chain seq x y z
N VAL A 1 14.29 19.47 -6.31
CA VAL A 1 14.01 19.05 -4.92
C VAL A 1 13.95 20.30 -4.07
N GLY A 2 12.79 20.59 -3.50
CA GLY A 2 12.59 21.68 -2.55
C GLY A 2 12.13 21.09 -1.21
N GLY A 3 12.72 21.54 -0.11
CA GLY A 3 12.29 21.12 1.21
C GLY A 3 12.52 22.19 2.25
N THR A 4 11.64 22.29 3.24
CA THR A 4 11.79 23.14 4.41
C THR A 4 11.60 22.31 5.67
N ALA A 5 12.45 22.54 6.65
CA ALA A 5 12.27 22.03 8.00
C ALA A 5 12.20 23.22 8.96
N SER A 6 11.19 23.23 9.82
CA SER A 6 11.05 24.21 10.87
C SER A 6 10.84 23.52 12.22
N LYS A 7 11.52 24.00 13.25
CA LYS A 7 11.36 23.51 14.63
C LYS A 7 10.69 24.59 15.46
N ARG A 8 9.54 24.27 16.05
CA ARG A 8 9.00 24.96 17.21
C ARG A 8 9.47 24.21 18.46
N SER A 9 9.31 24.79 19.65
CA SER A 9 9.90 24.25 20.89
C SER A 9 9.63 22.76 21.17
N ASP A 10 8.54 22.21 20.61
CA ASP A 10 8.01 20.88 20.88
C ASP A 10 7.58 20.09 19.63
N GLU A 11 7.73 20.66 18.42
CA GLU A 11 7.32 20.03 17.17
C GLU A 11 8.34 20.25 16.04
N LEU A 12 8.67 19.20 15.32
CA LEU A 12 9.45 19.26 14.07
C LEU A 12 8.50 19.13 12.88
N ARG A 13 8.47 20.14 12.02
CA ARG A 13 7.70 20.13 10.77
C ARG A 13 8.63 19.99 9.58
N ILE A 14 8.35 19.01 8.75
CA ILE A 14 9.09 18.76 7.50
C ILE A 14 8.09 18.89 6.36
N ARG A 15 8.48 19.69 5.36
CA ARG A 15 7.75 19.82 4.10
C ARG A 15 8.74 19.65 2.96
N ALA A 16 8.41 18.78 2.02
CA ALA A 16 9.27 18.50 0.88
C ALA A 16 8.43 18.30 -0.38
N SER A 17 8.99 18.58 -1.52
CA SER A 17 8.36 18.41 -2.82
C SER A 17 9.33 17.85 -3.83
N ASN A 18 8.80 17.12 -4.82
CA ASN A 18 9.56 16.50 -5.90
C ASN A 18 10.72 15.62 -5.38
N LEU A 19 10.42 14.76 -4.40
CA LEU A 19 11.39 13.84 -3.83
C LEU A 19 11.54 12.64 -4.75
N ASP A 20 12.75 12.40 -5.24
CA ASP A 20 13.10 11.18 -5.96
C ASP A 20 13.55 10.11 -4.94
N LEU A 21 12.77 9.04 -4.80
CA LEU A 21 13.03 7.99 -3.82
C LEU A 21 14.33 7.22 -4.08
N ALA A 22 14.75 7.11 -5.34
CA ALA A 22 16.00 6.46 -5.70
C ALA A 22 17.23 7.29 -5.35
N ALA A 23 17.10 8.63 -5.31
CA ALA A 23 18.21 9.56 -5.08
C ALA A 23 18.44 9.92 -3.60
N ILE A 24 17.51 9.54 -2.69
CA ILE A 24 17.56 10.02 -1.29
C ILE A 24 17.95 8.90 -0.34
N GLU A 25 19.24 8.66 -0.23
CA GLU A 25 19.82 7.78 0.81
C GLU A 25 19.48 8.26 2.24
N GLY A 26 19.31 9.57 2.42
CA GLY A 26 18.89 10.18 3.69
C GLY A 26 17.49 9.81 4.16
N LEU A 27 16.54 9.56 3.27
CA LEU A 27 15.19 9.11 3.65
C LEU A 27 15.22 7.71 4.26
N ARG A 28 16.05 6.81 3.72
CA ARG A 28 16.24 5.47 4.27
C ARG A 28 16.76 5.53 5.70
N SER A 29 17.78 6.34 5.96
CA SER A 29 18.34 6.48 7.31
C SER A 29 17.37 7.15 8.28
N MET A 30 16.50 8.03 7.80
CA MET A 30 15.45 8.65 8.60
C MET A 30 14.32 7.67 8.89
N ALA A 31 13.90 6.86 7.93
CA ALA A 31 12.91 5.80 8.12
C ALA A 31 13.39 4.78 9.17
N ALA A 32 14.64 4.34 9.09
CA ALA A 32 15.25 3.43 10.06
C ALA A 32 15.38 4.03 11.48
N LYS A 33 15.50 5.36 11.59
CA LYS A 33 15.48 6.06 12.89
C LYS A 33 14.07 6.21 13.48
N LEU A 34 13.06 6.31 12.62
CA LEU A 34 11.66 6.37 13.07
C LEU A 34 11.16 4.99 13.53
N SER A 35 11.53 3.93 12.83
CA SER A 35 11.29 2.53 13.22
C SER A 35 12.25 1.61 12.49
N PRO A 36 12.89 0.63 13.17
CA PRO A 36 13.70 -0.40 12.51
C PRO A 36 12.92 -1.14 11.41
N ASP A 37 11.63 -1.42 11.64
CA ASP A 37 10.76 -2.11 10.68
C ASP A 37 10.61 -1.31 9.37
N LEU A 38 10.50 0.02 9.44
CA LEU A 38 10.44 0.87 8.24
C LEU A 38 11.72 0.83 7.43
N GLY A 39 12.86 0.73 8.10
CA GLY A 39 14.15 0.54 7.43
C GLY A 39 14.24 -0.80 6.70
N GLU A 40 13.76 -1.88 7.32
CA GLU A 40 13.68 -3.22 6.72
C GLU A 40 12.75 -3.22 5.50
N ILE A 41 11.53 -2.67 5.64
CA ILE A 41 10.57 -2.54 4.57
C ILE A 41 11.17 -1.79 3.38
N TRP A 42 11.83 -0.67 3.63
CA TRP A 42 12.48 0.13 2.58
C TRP A 42 13.53 -0.65 1.81
N LEU A 43 14.38 -1.39 2.53
CA LEU A 43 15.43 -2.22 1.91
C LEU A 43 14.85 -3.38 1.08
N ALA A 44 13.79 -4.01 1.59
CA ALA A 44 13.17 -5.13 0.94
C ALA A 44 12.34 -4.71 -0.28
N THR A 45 11.58 -3.63 -0.16
CA THR A 45 10.68 -3.15 -1.22
C THR A 45 11.38 -2.33 -2.29
N GLN A 46 12.53 -1.71 -1.99
CA GLN A 46 13.28 -0.87 -2.91
C GLN A 46 12.40 0.15 -3.66
N PRO A 47 11.67 1.01 -2.94
CA PRO A 47 10.73 1.91 -3.57
C PRO A 47 11.44 2.88 -4.50
N SER A 48 10.82 3.15 -5.64
CA SER A 48 11.30 4.06 -6.66
C SER A 48 10.18 4.94 -7.19
N GLY A 49 10.54 6.04 -7.87
CA GLY A 49 9.61 7.04 -8.36
C GLY A 49 9.70 8.35 -7.59
N LYS A 50 8.70 9.22 -7.79
CA LYS A 50 8.71 10.57 -7.22
C LYS A 50 7.52 10.81 -6.29
N ILE A 51 7.82 11.37 -5.12
CA ILE A 51 6.81 11.93 -4.23
C ILE A 51 6.65 13.41 -4.60
N ASP A 52 5.46 13.79 -5.06
CA ASP A 52 5.15 15.17 -5.46
C ASP A 52 5.17 16.11 -4.25
N ALA A 53 4.55 15.70 -3.15
CA ALA A 53 4.52 16.45 -1.90
C ALA A 53 4.58 15.51 -0.69
N LEU A 54 5.36 15.89 0.30
CA LEU A 54 5.46 15.23 1.61
C LEU A 54 5.34 16.26 2.72
N ALA A 55 4.50 15.97 3.69
CA ALA A 55 4.35 16.73 4.92
C ALA A 55 4.46 15.77 6.12
N LEU A 56 5.33 16.11 7.07
CA LEU A 56 5.47 15.41 8.35
C LEU A 56 5.39 16.43 9.48
N ASP A 57 4.57 16.16 10.47
CA ASP A 57 4.45 16.90 11.71
C ASP A 57 4.79 15.95 12.86
N ILE A 58 5.95 16.12 13.47
CA ILE A 58 6.54 15.20 14.45
C ILE A 58 6.56 15.88 15.82
N PRO A 59 5.66 15.53 16.74
CA PRO A 59 5.73 15.98 18.14
C PRO A 59 6.98 15.37 18.80
N LEU A 60 7.90 16.20 19.29
CA LEU A 60 9.19 15.73 19.81
C LEU A 60 9.08 14.95 21.14
N GLN A 61 7.98 15.15 21.87
CA GLN A 61 7.71 14.45 23.14
C GLN A 61 6.76 13.24 22.99
N ALA A 62 6.19 13.04 21.77
CA ALA A 62 5.22 11.99 21.47
C ALA A 62 5.33 11.61 19.99
N THR A 63 6.49 11.07 19.60
CA THR A 63 6.81 10.76 18.19
C THR A 63 5.86 9.74 17.56
N GLU A 64 5.22 8.91 18.37
CA GLU A 64 4.17 7.97 17.95
C GLU A 64 2.92 8.70 17.39
N LYS A 65 2.70 9.97 17.77
CA LYS A 65 1.63 10.83 17.25
C LYS A 65 2.01 11.61 15.99
N THR A 66 3.10 11.22 15.35
CA THR A 66 3.51 11.81 14.07
C THR A 66 2.37 11.74 13.07
N ARG A 67 2.07 12.89 12.46
CA ARG A 67 1.16 13.00 11.33
C ARG A 67 1.92 13.10 10.04
N PHE A 68 1.40 12.44 9.01
CA PHE A 68 2.00 12.45 7.69
C PHE A 68 0.94 12.68 6.61
N GLN A 69 1.37 13.33 5.54
CA GLN A 69 0.63 13.47 4.30
C GLN A 69 1.61 13.37 3.14
N ALA A 70 1.25 12.55 2.15
CA ALA A 70 2.04 12.42 0.94
C ALA A 70 1.14 12.28 -0.28
N THR A 71 1.61 12.79 -1.42
CA THR A 71 1.01 12.57 -2.73
C THR A 71 2.10 12.18 -3.71
N TRP A 72 1.79 11.26 -4.59
CA TRP A 72 2.76 10.75 -5.57
C TRP A 72 2.08 10.28 -6.86
N LYS A 73 2.90 10.16 -7.90
CA LYS A 73 2.56 9.55 -9.18
C LYS A 73 3.63 8.52 -9.53
N ASP A 74 3.17 7.44 -10.17
CA ASP A 74 4.04 6.41 -10.76
C ASP A 74 5.08 5.82 -9.79
N LEU A 75 4.70 5.56 -8.54
CA LEU A 75 5.57 4.82 -7.64
C LEU A 75 5.63 3.34 -8.04
N ALA A 76 6.79 2.74 -7.79
CA ALA A 76 7.01 1.32 -7.90
C ALA A 76 7.75 0.80 -6.66
N TRP A 77 7.45 -0.46 -6.27
CA TRP A 77 8.14 -1.17 -5.21
C TRP A 77 8.04 -2.68 -5.41
N LYS A 78 8.98 -3.42 -4.86
CA LYS A 78 8.99 -4.88 -4.91
C LYS A 78 8.05 -5.48 -3.87
N GLN A 79 7.51 -6.67 -4.17
CA GLN A 79 6.76 -7.46 -3.19
C GLN A 79 7.59 -7.73 -1.94
N TRP A 80 6.94 -7.65 -0.78
CA TRP A 80 7.54 -8.01 0.50
C TRP A 80 6.50 -8.60 1.45
N LYS A 81 6.68 -9.87 1.83
CA LYS A 81 5.73 -10.62 2.67
C LYS A 81 4.31 -10.58 2.05
N LEU A 82 3.33 -10.06 2.80
CA LEU A 82 1.94 -9.89 2.36
C LEU A 82 1.69 -8.59 1.57
N LEU A 83 2.68 -7.72 1.45
CA LEU A 83 2.57 -6.51 0.64
C LEU A 83 2.84 -6.87 -0.83
N PRO A 84 1.87 -6.76 -1.74
CA PRO A 84 2.14 -6.96 -3.16
C PRO A 84 3.12 -5.93 -3.69
N GLY A 85 3.88 -6.28 -4.71
CA GLY A 85 4.66 -5.31 -5.47
C GLY A 85 3.75 -4.39 -6.27
N ALA A 86 4.29 -3.28 -6.75
CA ALA A 86 3.56 -2.31 -7.54
C ALA A 86 4.44 -1.66 -8.59
N GLU A 87 3.87 -1.39 -9.76
CA GLU A 87 4.41 -0.53 -10.81
C GLU A 87 3.32 0.42 -11.28
N HIS A 88 3.64 1.69 -11.51
CA HIS A 88 2.71 2.75 -11.93
C HIS A 88 1.56 3.00 -10.94
N PHE A 89 1.89 3.01 -9.66
CA PHE A 89 0.95 3.33 -8.60
C PHE A 89 0.97 4.83 -8.27
N SER A 90 -0.18 5.47 -8.37
CA SER A 90 -0.39 6.85 -7.94
C SER A 90 -1.27 6.88 -6.70
N GLY A 91 -1.16 7.93 -5.90
CA GLY A 91 -1.98 7.98 -4.70
C GLY A 91 -1.75 9.16 -3.78
N LYS A 92 -2.55 9.13 -2.72
CA LYS A 92 -2.49 10.07 -1.61
C LYS A 92 -2.58 9.30 -0.30
N LEU A 93 -1.67 9.60 0.60
CA LEU A 93 -1.62 9.07 1.97
C LEU A 93 -1.79 10.21 2.96
N GLU A 94 -2.63 10.02 3.97
CA GLU A 94 -2.81 10.99 5.05
C GLU A 94 -3.19 10.29 6.36
N GLY A 95 -2.64 10.73 7.47
CA GLY A 95 -2.97 10.19 8.78
C GLY A 95 -1.81 10.17 9.76
N SER A 96 -1.82 9.16 10.62
CA SER A 96 -0.80 8.83 11.61
C SER A 96 -0.56 7.31 11.61
N VAL A 97 0.31 6.82 12.47
CA VAL A 97 0.49 5.37 12.68
C VAL A 97 -0.78 4.73 13.24
N GLU A 98 -1.54 5.47 14.04
CA GLU A 98 -2.77 4.96 14.68
C GLU A 98 -3.95 4.89 13.71
N ASN A 99 -4.09 5.86 12.82
CA ASN A 99 -5.18 5.90 11.86
C ASN A 99 -4.83 6.72 10.64
N GLY A 100 -5.42 6.37 9.51
CA GLY A 100 -5.22 7.12 8.30
C GLY A 100 -5.96 6.56 7.11
N ARG A 101 -5.69 7.18 5.97
CA ARG A 101 -6.31 6.89 4.70
C ARG A 101 -5.28 6.90 3.58
N LEU A 102 -5.33 5.87 2.77
CA LEU A 102 -4.63 5.75 1.51
C LEU A 102 -5.66 5.71 0.38
N THR A 103 -5.57 6.65 -0.55
CA THR A 103 -6.31 6.61 -1.81
C THR A 103 -5.34 6.17 -2.90
N VAL A 104 -5.72 5.16 -3.65
CA VAL A 104 -4.91 4.57 -4.72
C VAL A 104 -5.59 4.84 -6.05
N ASP A 105 -4.78 5.18 -7.04
CA ASP A 105 -5.17 5.35 -8.43
C ASP A 105 -4.13 4.68 -9.33
N MET A 106 -4.59 3.85 -10.26
CA MET A 106 -3.76 2.99 -11.08
C MET A 106 -4.15 3.12 -12.54
N HIS A 107 -3.17 3.35 -13.41
CA HIS A 107 -3.32 3.34 -14.85
C HIS A 107 -2.15 2.58 -15.45
N ASP A 108 -2.45 1.59 -16.30
CA ASP A 108 -1.45 0.70 -16.91
C ASP A 108 -0.46 0.13 -15.87
N ALA A 109 -1.01 -0.21 -14.70
CA ALA A 109 -0.25 -0.64 -13.54
C ALA A 109 0.01 -2.14 -13.55
N LYS A 110 1.09 -2.56 -12.88
CA LYS A 110 1.35 -3.97 -12.60
C LYS A 110 1.45 -4.17 -11.10
N MET A 111 0.88 -5.28 -10.66
CA MET A 111 0.92 -5.68 -9.26
C MET A 111 1.49 -7.10 -9.15
N PRO A 112 2.81 -7.26 -9.05
CA PRO A 112 3.45 -8.53 -8.74
C PRO A 112 3.01 -9.04 -7.36
N TYR A 113 2.45 -10.25 -7.31
CA TYR A 113 2.05 -10.89 -6.06
C TYR A 113 2.20 -12.41 -6.18
N GLU A 114 3.44 -12.83 -6.34
CA GLU A 114 3.81 -14.22 -6.62
C GLU A 114 3.38 -15.22 -5.54
N THR A 115 3.18 -14.76 -4.30
CA THR A 115 2.65 -15.60 -3.21
C THR A 115 1.18 -15.95 -3.39
N VAL A 116 0.45 -15.23 -4.24
CA VAL A 116 -1.00 -15.38 -4.45
C VAL A 116 -1.33 -15.78 -5.89
N PHE A 117 -0.71 -15.13 -6.88
CA PHE A 117 -1.01 -15.30 -8.30
C PHE A 117 0.20 -15.85 -9.06
N ARG A 118 -0.03 -16.63 -10.09
CA ARG A 118 1.04 -17.16 -10.97
C ARG A 118 1.75 -16.10 -11.81
N ALA A 119 1.05 -15.01 -12.11
CA ALA A 119 1.58 -13.91 -12.92
C ALA A 119 1.23 -12.58 -12.27
N PRO A 120 1.99 -11.51 -12.51
CA PRO A 120 1.62 -10.17 -12.11
C PRO A 120 0.22 -9.80 -12.62
N LEU A 121 -0.57 -9.15 -11.78
CA LEU A 121 -1.86 -8.61 -12.22
C LEU A 121 -1.58 -7.36 -13.08
N GLU A 122 -2.04 -7.40 -14.34
CA GLU A 122 -1.98 -6.27 -15.27
C GLU A 122 -3.29 -5.48 -15.15
N ILE A 123 -3.21 -4.25 -14.67
CA ILE A 123 -4.34 -3.39 -14.33
C ILE A 123 -4.40 -2.24 -15.34
N GLU A 124 -5.43 -2.19 -16.18
CA GLU A 124 -5.67 -1.07 -17.10
C GLU A 124 -6.09 0.18 -16.33
N GLN A 125 -7.03 0.02 -15.43
CA GLN A 125 -7.50 1.06 -14.53
C GLN A 125 -7.85 0.45 -13.18
N GLY A 126 -7.53 1.16 -12.10
CA GLY A 126 -7.91 0.73 -10.78
C GLY A 126 -7.97 1.88 -9.79
N SER A 127 -8.88 1.77 -8.84
CA SER A 127 -8.96 2.68 -7.71
C SER A 127 -9.31 1.94 -6.44
N ALA A 128 -8.83 2.42 -5.31
CA ALA A 128 -9.17 1.90 -3.99
C ALA A 128 -9.02 2.98 -2.93
N VAL A 129 -9.78 2.84 -1.85
CA VAL A 129 -9.61 3.62 -0.63
C VAL A 129 -9.35 2.65 0.51
N LEU A 130 -8.18 2.76 1.12
CA LEU A 130 -7.78 1.99 2.28
C LEU A 130 -7.82 2.89 3.51
N ASN A 131 -8.43 2.41 4.59
CA ASN A 131 -8.42 3.09 5.88
C ASN A 131 -7.88 2.13 6.92
N TRP A 132 -6.97 2.59 7.78
CA TRP A 132 -6.46 1.79 8.87
C TRP A 132 -6.77 2.43 10.22
N LEU A 133 -6.88 1.58 11.20
CA LEU A 133 -7.00 1.93 12.60
C LEU A 133 -6.14 0.97 13.42
N ARG A 134 -5.29 1.51 14.27
CA ARG A 134 -4.49 0.78 15.24
C ARG A 134 -4.73 1.34 16.63
N ASN A 135 -5.03 0.48 17.58
CA ASN A 135 -5.21 0.82 18.97
C ASN A 135 -4.80 -0.36 19.86
N ASP A 136 -5.11 -0.30 21.13
CA ASP A 136 -4.89 -1.35 22.14
C ASP A 136 -5.61 -2.69 21.85
N LYS A 137 -6.62 -2.69 20.99
CA LYS A 137 -7.34 -3.91 20.56
C LYS A 137 -6.73 -4.58 19.33
N GLY A 138 -5.72 -3.95 18.71
CA GLY A 138 -5.05 -4.48 17.53
C GLY A 138 -5.08 -3.54 16.33
N PHE A 139 -4.97 -4.13 15.13
CA PHE A 139 -4.94 -3.43 13.85
C PHE A 139 -6.12 -3.81 12.99
N GLN A 140 -6.72 -2.82 12.33
CA GLN A 140 -7.77 -2.98 11.32
C GLN A 140 -7.37 -2.28 10.04
N LEU A 141 -7.64 -2.93 8.89
CA LEU A 141 -7.50 -2.35 7.56
C LEU A 141 -8.79 -2.59 6.78
N ASP A 142 -9.46 -1.53 6.37
CA ASP A 142 -10.63 -1.57 5.49
C ASP A 142 -10.25 -1.11 4.08
N GLY A 143 -10.49 -1.95 3.08
CA GLY A 143 -10.47 -1.57 1.67
C GLY A 143 -11.90 -1.28 1.22
N ARG A 144 -12.11 -0.11 0.64
CA ARG A 144 -13.42 0.35 0.18
C ARG A 144 -13.36 0.87 -1.25
N HIS A 145 -14.50 0.75 -1.94
CA HIS A 145 -14.64 1.24 -3.30
C HIS A 145 -13.52 0.75 -4.22
N ILE A 146 -13.15 -0.52 -4.05
CA ILE A 146 -12.17 -1.16 -4.91
C ILE A 146 -12.84 -1.40 -6.25
N ASP A 147 -12.28 -0.82 -7.30
CA ASP A 147 -12.71 -0.99 -8.69
C ASP A 147 -11.45 -1.22 -9.52
N VAL A 148 -11.29 -2.43 -10.06
CA VAL A 148 -10.10 -2.84 -10.80
C VAL A 148 -10.50 -3.44 -12.13
N LYS A 149 -10.15 -2.78 -13.21
CA LYS A 149 -10.30 -3.25 -14.57
C LYS A 149 -8.96 -3.75 -15.09
N ALA A 150 -8.91 -5.01 -15.41
CA ALA A 150 -7.82 -5.67 -16.09
C ALA A 150 -8.28 -6.12 -17.49
N LYS A 151 -7.37 -6.61 -18.32
CA LYS A 151 -7.64 -6.94 -19.73
C LYS A 151 -8.83 -7.87 -19.96
N ALA A 152 -9.05 -8.81 -19.05
CA ALA A 152 -10.12 -9.82 -19.20
C ALA A 152 -11.09 -9.85 -18.02
N VAL A 153 -10.85 -9.08 -16.99
CA VAL A 153 -11.60 -9.14 -15.73
C VAL A 153 -11.86 -7.73 -15.20
N HIS A 154 -13.08 -7.50 -14.75
CA HIS A 154 -13.44 -6.33 -13.98
C HIS A 154 -13.91 -6.77 -12.60
N ALA A 155 -13.19 -6.39 -11.57
CA ALA A 155 -13.48 -6.71 -10.18
C ALA A 155 -13.87 -5.46 -9.39
N ARG A 156 -14.93 -5.56 -8.59
CA ARG A 156 -15.37 -4.53 -7.66
C ARG A 156 -15.61 -5.14 -6.31
N GLY A 157 -15.25 -4.43 -5.26
CA GLY A 157 -15.49 -4.98 -3.93
C GLY A 157 -14.96 -4.15 -2.78
N ASP A 158 -15.09 -4.75 -1.62
CA ASP A 158 -14.57 -4.25 -0.35
C ASP A 158 -13.90 -5.39 0.39
N PHE A 159 -12.96 -5.09 1.27
CA PHE A 159 -12.43 -6.05 2.21
C PHE A 159 -12.23 -5.43 3.60
N ARG A 160 -12.16 -6.29 4.60
CA ARG A 160 -11.75 -5.94 5.96
C ARG A 160 -10.75 -6.96 6.46
N TYR A 161 -9.61 -6.49 6.91
CA TYR A 161 -8.62 -7.27 7.65
C TYR A 161 -8.58 -6.80 9.09
N LEU A 162 -8.63 -7.76 10.02
CA LEU A 162 -8.52 -7.53 11.46
C LEU A 162 -7.36 -8.36 11.98
N GLN A 163 -6.50 -7.73 12.77
CA GLN A 163 -5.43 -8.37 13.52
C GLN A 163 -5.62 -8.00 15.00
N PRO A 164 -6.46 -8.73 15.75
CA PRO A 164 -6.65 -8.49 17.17
C PRO A 164 -5.34 -8.70 17.94
N GLU A 165 -5.18 -8.03 19.07
CA GLU A 165 -4.08 -8.30 19.99
C GLU A 165 -4.27 -9.67 20.63
N GLY A 166 -3.28 -10.56 20.45
CA GLY A 166 -3.29 -11.91 21.06
C GLY A 166 -4.20 -12.95 20.40
N ASP A 167 -4.88 -12.62 19.30
CA ASP A 167 -5.76 -13.52 18.57
C ASP A 167 -5.33 -13.72 17.11
N GLU A 168 -5.94 -14.71 16.45
CA GLU A 168 -5.68 -14.98 15.03
C GLU A 168 -6.24 -13.88 14.12
N PRO A 169 -5.54 -13.56 13.01
CA PRO A 169 -6.02 -12.58 12.05
C PRO A 169 -7.27 -13.08 11.30
N TRP A 170 -8.14 -12.14 10.95
CA TRP A 170 -9.33 -12.41 10.16
C TRP A 170 -9.37 -11.53 8.90
N LEU A 171 -9.75 -12.12 7.77
CA LEU A 171 -9.93 -11.43 6.50
C LEU A 171 -11.31 -11.75 5.92
N GLY A 172 -12.14 -10.72 5.75
CA GLY A 172 -13.40 -10.79 5.03
C GLY A 172 -13.32 -10.04 3.71
N ILE A 173 -13.79 -10.66 2.63
CA ILE A 173 -13.78 -10.09 1.28
C ILE A 173 -15.21 -10.21 0.71
N LEU A 174 -15.70 -9.12 0.13
CA LEU A 174 -16.89 -9.08 -0.70
C LEU A 174 -16.48 -8.58 -2.09
N ALA A 175 -16.58 -9.43 -3.09
CA ALA A 175 -16.18 -9.09 -4.45
C ALA A 175 -17.20 -9.55 -5.48
N GLY A 176 -17.48 -8.68 -6.44
CA GLY A 176 -18.15 -9.01 -7.70
C GLY A 176 -17.13 -9.00 -8.82
N ILE A 177 -17.13 -10.06 -9.61
CA ILE A 177 -16.20 -10.22 -10.74
C ILE A 177 -17.01 -10.44 -11.99
N SER A 178 -16.70 -9.71 -13.06
CA SER A 178 -17.23 -9.92 -14.40
C SER A 178 -16.08 -10.12 -15.38
N THR A 179 -16.31 -10.92 -16.42
CA THR A 179 -15.35 -11.18 -17.47
C THR A 179 -16.07 -11.27 -18.81
N ASP A 180 -15.45 -10.71 -19.85
CA ASP A 180 -15.90 -10.82 -21.24
C ASP A 180 -15.21 -12.00 -21.95
N ASP A 181 -14.11 -12.51 -21.39
CA ASP A 181 -13.35 -13.67 -21.90
C ASP A 181 -12.92 -14.59 -20.75
N GLY A 182 -13.72 -15.61 -20.50
CA GLY A 182 -13.44 -16.60 -19.45
C GLY A 182 -12.14 -17.38 -19.65
N SER A 183 -11.63 -17.46 -20.90
CA SER A 183 -10.38 -18.18 -21.19
C SER A 183 -9.14 -17.54 -20.57
N GLN A 184 -9.19 -16.26 -20.21
CA GLN A 184 -8.11 -15.52 -19.58
C GLN A 184 -8.32 -15.34 -18.06
N ALA A 185 -9.48 -15.71 -17.54
CA ALA A 185 -9.83 -15.48 -16.13
C ALA A 185 -8.92 -16.22 -15.15
N TRP A 186 -8.35 -17.35 -15.55
CA TRP A 186 -7.43 -18.15 -14.72
C TRP A 186 -6.24 -17.35 -14.15
N ARG A 187 -5.76 -16.33 -14.87
CA ARG A 187 -4.64 -15.47 -14.43
C ARG A 187 -4.95 -14.69 -13.15
N TYR A 188 -6.24 -14.50 -12.86
CA TYR A 188 -6.71 -13.71 -11.73
C TYR A 188 -7.19 -14.56 -10.55
N PHE A 189 -7.07 -15.91 -10.66
CA PHE A 189 -7.35 -16.78 -9.55
C PHE A 189 -6.15 -16.87 -8.60
N PRO A 190 -6.38 -16.78 -7.28
CA PRO A 190 -5.33 -16.87 -6.29
C PRO A 190 -4.92 -18.34 -6.06
N GLU A 191 -4.41 -19.00 -7.09
CA GLU A 191 -4.15 -20.45 -7.11
C GLU A 191 -3.27 -20.89 -5.95
N ASN A 192 -2.31 -20.09 -5.53
CA ASN A 192 -1.43 -20.42 -4.42
C ASN A 192 -2.14 -20.42 -3.05
N LEU A 193 -3.36 -19.87 -2.97
CA LEU A 193 -4.24 -19.89 -1.80
C LEU A 193 -5.37 -20.93 -1.93
N MET A 194 -5.58 -21.49 -3.13
CA MET A 194 -6.65 -22.43 -3.42
C MET A 194 -6.20 -23.87 -3.15
N GLY A 195 -7.11 -24.70 -2.63
CA GLY A 195 -6.84 -26.12 -2.51
C GLY A 195 -6.68 -26.80 -3.88
N LYS A 196 -5.79 -27.81 -3.95
CA LYS A 196 -5.46 -28.50 -5.20
C LYS A 196 -6.70 -28.97 -5.99
N ALA A 197 -7.72 -29.51 -5.31
CA ALA A 197 -8.95 -29.97 -5.97
C ALA A 197 -9.71 -28.86 -6.71
N LEU A 198 -9.63 -27.63 -6.23
CA LEU A 198 -10.27 -26.47 -6.87
C LEU A 198 -9.45 -25.96 -8.04
N VAL A 199 -8.12 -25.99 -7.91
CA VAL A 199 -7.19 -25.64 -9.01
C VAL A 199 -7.31 -26.63 -10.18
N ASP A 200 -7.44 -27.93 -9.89
CA ASP A 200 -7.58 -28.98 -10.91
C ASP A 200 -8.95 -28.92 -11.66
N TYR A 201 -9.94 -28.24 -11.07
CA TYR A 201 -11.28 -28.04 -11.68
C TYR A 201 -11.37 -26.81 -12.61
N LEU A 202 -10.49 -25.81 -12.42
CA LEU A 202 -10.45 -24.56 -13.19
C LEU A 202 -9.58 -24.68 -14.42
#